data_7579784cc219a93ee574c53af9695c70
#
_entry.id   7579784cc219a93ee574c53af9695c70
#
_cell.length_a   1.000
_cell.length_b   1.000
_cell.length_c   1.000
_cell.angle_alpha   90.00
_cell.angle_beta   90.00
_cell.angle_gamma   90.00
#
_symmetry.space_group_name_H-M   'P 1'
#
loop_
_entity.id
_entity.type
_entity.pdbx_description
1 polymer ?
#
loop_
_entity_poly.entity_id
_entity_poly.type
_entity_poly.pdbx_seq_one_letter_code
_entity_poly.pdbx_strand_id
1 'polypeptide(L)'
;MKGGLHRKMLTALLFYFEDRKMGLYEKMGAGLEMGRKKMLFIYNPKAGKERIRSNLLDLIDIFTKAGYEVTAYPTQGTGDAANVVMERDEKYQMITCSGGDGTLDEVVNGMMRSNQHIPIGYVPAGSTNDFAMSLGIPASMKAAAEVVTEGRDYSCDVGTLNGESFVYIAAFGVFTDVSYQTRQDLKNVLGHMAYVMEGMKKLSEIRSYHMKVVYDNTVIEDDFIFGMVTNSISVGGFKRITGKYVELDDGVFEVTLIKLPHNMIELSNIMAALVDRDINTNYMYCFKTARLTIDSGEAI
;
A
#
# COMPACT_ATOMS: atom_id res chain seq x y z
N MET A 1 -43.13 23.86 -14.04
CA MET A 1 -42.59 22.52 -14.20
C MET A 1 -41.09 22.65 -14.44
N LYS A 2 -40.29 22.48 -13.40
CA LYS A 2 -38.80 22.53 -13.48
C LYS A 2 -38.32 21.10 -13.36
N GLY A 3 -37.87 20.52 -14.48
CA GLY A 3 -37.22 19.24 -14.52
C GLY A 3 -35.79 19.35 -14.01
N GLY A 4 -35.53 18.78 -12.84
CA GLY A 4 -34.18 18.67 -12.30
C GLY A 4 -33.37 17.59 -13.05
N LEU A 5 -32.33 17.99 -13.74
CA LEU A 5 -31.30 17.11 -14.26
C LEU A 5 -30.54 16.53 -13.05
N HIS A 6 -30.79 15.28 -12.71
CA HIS A 6 -29.86 14.51 -11.87
C HIS A 6 -28.54 14.32 -12.65
N ARG A 7 -27.53 15.10 -12.30
CA ARG A 7 -26.14 14.82 -12.66
C ARG A 7 -25.75 13.48 -12.01
N LYS A 8 -25.69 12.42 -12.81
CA LYS A 8 -24.93 11.23 -12.43
C LYS A 8 -23.48 11.66 -12.30
N MET A 9 -22.94 11.64 -11.08
CA MET A 9 -21.51 11.77 -10.86
C MET A 9 -20.87 10.50 -11.40
N LEU A 10 -20.29 10.60 -12.59
CA LEU A 10 -19.36 9.58 -13.07
C LEU A 10 -18.12 9.63 -12.15
N THR A 11 -17.90 8.57 -11.38
CA THR A 11 -16.68 8.40 -10.61
C THR A 11 -15.67 7.70 -11.50
N ALA A 12 -14.88 8.49 -12.23
CA ALA A 12 -13.72 7.98 -12.96
C ALA A 12 -12.54 7.86 -11.97
N LEU A 13 -12.07 6.65 -11.73
CA LEU A 13 -10.84 6.37 -11.00
C LEU A 13 -9.65 6.62 -11.94
N LEU A 14 -8.91 7.70 -11.71
CA LEU A 14 -7.73 8.06 -12.46
C LEU A 14 -6.49 7.67 -11.64
N PHE A 15 -5.78 6.64 -12.09
CA PHE A 15 -4.45 6.31 -11.59
C PHE A 15 -3.41 7.10 -12.40
N TYR A 16 -2.73 8.03 -11.76
CA TYR A 16 -1.60 8.75 -12.31
C TYR A 16 -0.35 8.23 -11.62
N PHE A 17 0.55 7.65 -12.39
CA PHE A 17 1.89 7.31 -11.92
C PHE A 17 2.80 8.48 -12.31
N GLU A 18 3.12 9.34 -11.34
CA GLU A 18 4.14 10.35 -11.57
C GLU A 18 5.50 9.65 -11.50
N ASP A 19 6.25 9.72 -12.58
CA ASP A 19 7.68 9.35 -12.66
C ASP A 19 8.50 10.38 -11.87
N ARG A 20 8.31 10.38 -10.54
CA ARG A 20 9.12 11.15 -9.60
C ARG A 20 10.00 10.18 -8.86
N LYS A 21 11.12 9.83 -9.48
CA LYS A 21 12.25 9.23 -8.77
C LYS A 21 12.58 10.14 -7.60
N MET A 22 12.38 9.66 -6.40
CA MET A 22 12.89 10.31 -5.19
C MET A 22 14.42 10.30 -5.30
N GLY A 23 15.00 11.48 -5.65
CA GLY A 23 16.34 11.62 -6.13
C GLY A 23 17.38 11.14 -5.13
N LEU A 24 18.38 10.45 -5.65
CA LEU A 24 19.70 10.29 -5.04
C LEU A 24 20.23 11.65 -4.60
N TYR A 25 20.27 11.87 -3.29
CA TYR A 25 21.13 12.95 -2.77
C TYR A 25 22.57 12.48 -2.83
N GLU A 26 23.31 13.02 -3.82
CA GLU A 26 24.77 13.00 -3.79
C GLU A 26 25.24 13.57 -2.44
N LYS A 27 26.19 12.86 -1.82
CA LYS A 27 26.95 13.40 -0.69
C LYS A 27 27.66 14.67 -1.13
N MET A 28 27.04 15.82 -0.94
CA MET A 28 27.74 17.08 -0.98
C MET A 28 28.62 17.19 0.27
N GLY A 29 29.86 17.53 -0.01
CA GLY A 29 31.03 17.48 0.84
C GLY A 29 30.88 18.03 2.24
N ALA A 30 31.61 17.40 3.13
CA ALA A 30 31.86 17.80 4.51
C ALA A 30 32.30 19.27 4.61
N GLY A 31 31.53 20.06 5.35
CA GLY A 31 31.85 21.43 5.70
C GLY A 31 30.89 21.99 6.74
N LEU A 32 31.23 21.76 8.05
CA LEU A 32 30.87 22.63 9.18
C LEU A 32 29.38 22.94 9.41
N GLU A 33 28.69 22.02 10.12
CA GLU A 33 27.98 22.34 11.36
C GLU A 33 27.71 21.01 12.09
N MET A 34 28.38 20.75 13.23
CA MET A 34 28.25 19.56 14.05
C MET A 34 26.97 19.58 14.90
N GLY A 35 25.82 19.89 14.27
CA GLY A 35 24.51 19.66 14.86
C GLY A 35 24.08 18.23 14.64
N ARG A 36 23.45 17.59 15.66
CA ARG A 36 22.80 16.29 15.47
C ARG A 36 21.76 16.40 14.37
N LYS A 37 21.67 15.41 13.49
CA LYS A 37 20.59 15.31 12.50
C LYS A 37 19.26 15.15 13.22
N LYS A 38 18.22 15.84 12.78
CA LYS A 38 16.89 15.75 13.40
C LYS A 38 16.03 14.71 12.69
N MET A 39 15.44 13.83 13.49
CA MET A 39 14.52 12.79 13.02
C MET A 39 13.14 13.00 13.65
N LEU A 40 12.09 12.98 12.81
CA LEU A 40 10.71 12.88 13.27
C LEU A 40 10.31 11.40 13.26
N PHE A 41 10.13 10.82 14.44
CA PHE A 41 9.72 9.43 14.61
C PHE A 41 8.22 9.34 14.90
N ILE A 42 7.42 9.05 13.88
CA ILE A 42 5.97 8.89 13.93
C ILE A 42 5.66 7.43 14.18
N TYR A 43 4.84 7.13 15.18
CA TYR A 43 4.48 5.74 15.44
C TYR A 43 3.00 5.57 15.80
N ASN A 44 2.41 4.47 15.33
CA ASN A 44 1.04 4.08 15.66
C ASN A 44 1.05 3.23 16.95
N PRO A 45 0.55 3.76 18.09
CA PRO A 45 0.62 3.06 19.36
C PRO A 45 -0.23 1.79 19.41
N LYS A 46 -1.20 1.63 18.49
CA LYS A 46 -2.12 0.49 18.42
C LYS A 46 -1.71 -0.57 17.39
N ALA A 47 -0.68 -0.30 16.57
CA ALA A 47 -0.28 -1.22 15.51
C ALA A 47 0.19 -2.58 16.08
N GLY A 48 -0.20 -3.68 15.42
CA GLY A 48 0.30 -5.02 15.66
C GLY A 48 0.28 -5.48 17.11
N LYS A 49 -0.81 -5.31 17.81
CA LYS A 49 -0.97 -5.61 19.25
C LYS A 49 -0.06 -4.77 20.15
N GLU A 50 0.09 -3.50 19.81
CA GLU A 50 0.85 -2.51 20.60
C GLU A 50 2.36 -2.84 20.77
N ARG A 51 2.94 -3.55 19.81
CA ARG A 51 4.36 -3.96 19.84
C ARG A 51 5.32 -2.80 20.06
N ILE A 52 4.95 -1.60 19.66
CA ILE A 52 5.77 -0.40 19.85
C ILE A 52 6.06 -0.13 21.33
N ARG A 53 5.11 -0.40 22.24
CA ARG A 53 5.26 -0.12 23.67
C ARG A 53 6.48 -0.77 24.30
N SER A 54 6.77 -2.01 23.93
CA SER A 54 7.92 -2.77 24.45
C SER A 54 9.23 -2.48 23.73
N ASN A 55 9.20 -1.77 22.61
CA ASN A 55 10.39 -1.53 21.79
C ASN A 55 10.77 -0.05 21.71
N LEU A 56 9.88 0.88 22.12
CA LEU A 56 10.05 2.32 21.90
C LEU A 56 11.38 2.86 22.42
N LEU A 57 11.77 2.49 23.63
CA LEU A 57 13.04 2.96 24.24
C LEU A 57 14.25 2.45 23.46
N ASP A 58 14.23 1.19 23.04
CA ASP A 58 15.31 0.61 22.26
C ASP A 58 15.43 1.28 20.87
N LEU A 59 14.32 1.59 20.23
CA LEU A 59 14.32 2.28 18.94
C LEU A 59 14.91 3.69 19.07
N ILE A 60 14.47 4.46 20.09
CA ILE A 60 15.01 5.79 20.35
C ILE A 60 16.51 5.73 20.66
N ASP A 61 16.96 4.72 21.41
CA ASP A 61 18.38 4.53 21.72
C ASP A 61 19.20 4.24 20.46
N ILE A 62 18.70 3.36 19.57
CA ILE A 62 19.33 3.06 18.27
C ILE A 62 19.48 4.34 17.43
N PHE A 63 18.41 5.11 17.26
CA PHE A 63 18.44 6.34 16.48
C PHE A 63 19.35 7.40 17.09
N THR A 64 19.36 7.52 18.44
CA THR A 64 20.21 8.46 19.14
C THR A 64 21.69 8.09 19.02
N LYS A 65 22.04 6.79 19.13
CA LYS A 65 23.40 6.29 18.89
C LYS A 65 23.88 6.50 17.46
N ALA A 66 22.95 6.47 16.49
CA ALA A 66 23.24 6.81 15.10
C ALA A 66 23.38 8.32 14.83
N GLY A 67 23.32 9.17 15.88
CA GLY A 67 23.55 10.61 15.78
C GLY A 67 22.30 11.45 15.54
N TYR A 68 21.11 10.90 15.69
CA TYR A 68 19.86 11.64 15.53
C TYR A 68 19.39 12.28 16.85
N GLU A 69 18.84 13.49 16.76
CA GLU A 69 17.95 14.08 17.75
C GLU A 69 16.53 13.68 17.38
N VAL A 70 15.90 12.84 18.21
CA VAL A 70 14.62 12.20 17.89
C VAL A 70 13.46 12.95 18.51
N THR A 71 12.53 13.41 17.67
CA THR A 71 11.20 13.87 18.09
C THR A 71 10.22 12.72 17.89
N ALA A 72 9.73 12.13 18.97
CA ALA A 72 8.79 11.00 18.91
C ALA A 72 7.34 11.49 18.94
N TYR A 73 6.52 11.05 17.97
CA TYR A 73 5.12 11.44 17.84
C TYR A 73 4.20 10.21 17.75
N PRO A 74 3.32 9.98 18.75
CA PRO A 74 2.29 8.94 18.69
C PRO A 74 1.08 9.42 17.89
N THR A 75 0.69 8.70 16.84
CA THR A 75 -0.53 9.03 16.08
C THR A 75 -1.78 8.90 16.94
N GLN A 76 -2.74 9.80 16.74
CA GLN A 76 -3.98 9.85 17.52
C GLN A 76 -5.18 9.25 16.77
N GLY A 77 -5.10 9.09 15.45
CA GLY A 77 -6.17 8.56 14.61
C GLY A 77 -5.77 8.45 13.15
N THR A 78 -6.72 8.08 12.32
CA THR A 78 -6.55 7.99 10.86
C THR A 78 -6.28 9.38 10.28
N GLY A 79 -5.30 9.47 9.37
CA GLY A 79 -4.87 10.71 8.71
C GLY A 79 -3.91 11.57 9.53
N ASP A 80 -3.71 11.26 10.82
CA ASP A 80 -2.87 12.07 11.70
C ASP A 80 -1.39 12.04 11.29
N ALA A 81 -0.88 10.89 10.86
CA ALA A 81 0.49 10.78 10.38
C ALA A 81 0.74 11.65 9.13
N ALA A 82 -0.23 11.73 8.21
CA ALA A 82 -0.13 12.59 7.04
C ALA A 82 -0.09 14.07 7.43
N ASN A 83 -0.96 14.50 8.33
CA ASN A 83 -1.01 15.89 8.81
C ASN A 83 0.30 16.31 9.48
N VAL A 84 0.82 15.47 10.38
CA VAL A 84 2.09 15.74 11.07
C VAL A 84 3.26 15.87 10.08
N VAL A 85 3.26 15.04 9.03
CA VAL A 85 4.29 15.15 7.97
C VAL A 85 4.14 16.45 7.18
N MET A 86 2.92 16.87 6.84
CA MET A 86 2.68 18.13 6.10
C MET A 86 3.02 19.37 6.93
N GLU A 87 2.70 19.34 8.22
CA GLU A 87 2.87 20.48 9.14
C GLU A 87 4.25 20.53 9.80
N ARG A 88 5.13 19.56 9.52
CA ARG A 88 6.44 19.47 10.15
C ARG A 88 7.31 20.69 9.85
N ASP A 89 8.14 21.01 10.82
CA ASP A 89 9.23 21.96 10.64
C ASP A 89 10.27 21.44 9.62
N GLU A 90 10.76 22.28 8.72
CA GLU A 90 11.74 21.94 7.69
C GLU A 90 13.12 21.49 8.22
N LYS A 91 13.32 21.57 9.52
CA LYS A 91 14.58 21.15 10.17
C LYS A 91 14.86 19.65 10.20
N TYR A 92 13.84 18.82 9.94
CA TYR A 92 14.02 17.36 9.94
C TYR A 92 14.71 16.91 8.65
N GLN A 93 15.72 16.04 8.80
CA GLN A 93 16.44 15.42 7.68
C GLN A 93 15.95 14.01 7.40
N MET A 94 15.13 13.43 8.28
CA MET A 94 14.53 12.11 8.12
C MET A 94 13.20 12.05 8.86
N ILE A 95 12.24 11.37 8.26
CA ILE A 95 11.05 10.88 8.95
C ILE A 95 11.21 9.37 9.10
N THR A 96 10.95 8.85 10.29
CA THR A 96 10.84 7.41 10.49
C THR A 96 9.44 7.09 10.95
N CYS A 97 8.76 6.13 10.30
CA CYS A 97 7.45 5.68 10.76
C CYS A 97 7.51 4.26 11.31
N SER A 98 6.74 4.01 12.37
CA SER A 98 6.51 2.67 12.92
C SER A 98 5.02 2.39 13.00
N GLY A 99 4.58 1.41 12.21
CA GLY A 99 3.17 1.05 12.08
C GLY A 99 2.99 -0.10 11.11
N GLY A 100 1.77 -0.29 10.64
CA GLY A 100 1.45 -1.16 9.50
C GLY A 100 1.56 -0.40 8.17
N ASP A 101 1.21 -1.08 7.08
CA ASP A 101 1.25 -0.53 5.72
C ASP A 101 0.39 0.75 5.61
N GLY A 102 -0.78 0.82 6.27
CA GLY A 102 -1.62 2.02 6.30
C GLY A 102 -0.96 3.23 7.00
N THR A 103 -0.15 3.02 8.06
CA THR A 103 0.60 4.11 8.67
C THR A 103 1.70 4.63 7.75
N LEU A 104 2.34 3.73 7.00
CA LEU A 104 3.32 4.10 5.99
C LEU A 104 2.66 4.90 4.85
N ASP A 105 1.51 4.45 4.36
CA ASP A 105 0.75 5.17 3.31
C ASP A 105 0.38 6.59 3.74
N GLU A 106 -0.07 6.79 5.00
CA GLU A 106 -0.34 8.12 5.53
C GLU A 106 0.93 9.01 5.54
N VAL A 107 2.07 8.47 5.99
CA VAL A 107 3.35 9.22 6.01
C VAL A 107 3.78 9.58 4.58
N VAL A 108 3.68 8.64 3.64
CA VAL A 108 4.00 8.90 2.22
C VAL A 108 3.04 9.94 1.64
N ASN A 109 1.74 9.83 1.91
CA ASN A 109 0.74 10.79 1.44
C ASN A 109 1.04 12.21 1.95
N GLY A 110 1.38 12.34 3.22
CA GLY A 110 1.84 13.61 3.80
C GLY A 110 3.12 14.13 3.15
N MET A 111 4.08 13.24 2.85
CA MET A 111 5.33 13.58 2.17
C MET A 111 5.08 14.07 0.72
N MET A 112 4.23 13.37 -0.03
CA MET A 112 3.91 13.74 -1.42
C MET A 112 3.19 15.09 -1.52
N ARG A 113 2.43 15.46 -0.50
CA ARG A 113 1.75 16.77 -0.39
C ARG A 113 2.64 17.88 0.17
N SER A 114 3.77 17.53 0.74
CA SER A 114 4.72 18.45 1.32
C SER A 114 5.60 19.08 0.23
N ASN A 115 6.08 20.30 0.48
CA ASN A 115 7.00 21.00 -0.43
C ASN A 115 8.45 20.48 -0.35
N GLN A 116 8.79 19.74 0.70
CA GLN A 116 10.13 19.21 0.93
C GLN A 116 10.07 17.70 1.07
N HIS A 117 10.77 16.97 0.19
CA HIS A 117 10.89 15.53 0.23
C HIS A 117 12.20 15.14 0.93
N ILE A 118 12.09 14.35 1.98
CA ILE A 118 13.21 13.81 2.76
C ILE A 118 13.05 12.28 2.88
N PRO A 119 14.12 11.52 3.16
CA PRO A 119 14.03 10.08 3.32
C PRO A 119 13.02 9.65 4.38
N ILE A 120 12.33 8.54 4.10
CA ILE A 120 11.40 7.89 5.03
C ILE A 120 12.01 6.58 5.49
N GLY A 121 12.26 6.44 6.80
CA GLY A 121 12.58 5.17 7.42
C GLY A 121 11.31 4.40 7.80
N TYR A 122 11.32 3.07 7.65
CA TYR A 122 10.16 2.25 8.01
C TYR A 122 10.52 1.15 9.00
N VAL A 123 9.87 1.16 10.16
CA VAL A 123 9.97 0.13 11.20
C VAL A 123 8.62 -0.60 11.27
N PRO A 124 8.50 -1.80 10.65
CA PRO A 124 7.22 -2.49 10.55
C PRO A 124 6.72 -2.97 11.91
N ALA A 125 5.52 -2.52 12.29
CA ALA A 125 4.85 -2.89 13.53
C ALA A 125 3.45 -3.48 13.32
N GLY A 126 2.92 -3.47 12.12
CA GLY A 126 1.60 -4.00 11.76
C GLY A 126 1.54 -5.53 11.78
N SER A 127 0.40 -6.06 11.35
CA SER A 127 0.15 -7.52 11.33
C SER A 127 0.82 -8.21 10.14
N THR A 128 0.73 -7.63 8.95
CA THR A 128 1.28 -8.16 7.69
C THR A 128 2.60 -7.51 7.31
N ASN A 129 2.60 -6.20 7.18
CA ASN A 129 3.75 -5.39 6.73
C ASN A 129 4.27 -5.88 5.35
N ASP A 130 3.37 -6.00 4.39
CA ASP A 130 3.66 -6.56 3.07
C ASP A 130 4.67 -5.71 2.30
N PHE A 131 4.57 -4.38 2.42
CA PHE A 131 5.53 -3.49 1.78
C PHE A 131 6.93 -3.59 2.39
N ALA A 132 7.04 -3.74 3.73
CA ALA A 132 8.32 -4.03 4.38
C ALA A 132 8.93 -5.34 3.87
N MET A 133 8.10 -6.37 3.66
CA MET A 133 8.53 -7.65 3.09
C MET A 133 9.06 -7.47 1.66
N SER A 134 8.41 -6.64 0.85
CA SER A 134 8.81 -6.34 -0.52
C SER A 134 10.15 -5.61 -0.58
N LEU A 135 10.41 -4.72 0.36
CA LEU A 135 11.68 -4.01 0.52
C LEU A 135 12.78 -4.85 1.22
N GLY A 136 12.47 -6.06 1.69
CA GLY A 136 13.41 -6.90 2.45
C GLY A 136 13.72 -6.37 3.85
N ILE A 137 12.87 -5.48 4.40
CA ILE A 137 13.04 -4.94 5.76
C ILE A 137 12.76 -6.04 6.79
N PRO A 138 13.63 -6.22 7.80
CA PRO A 138 13.45 -7.23 8.84
C PRO A 138 12.14 -7.05 9.64
N ALA A 139 11.49 -8.16 10.00
CA ALA A 139 10.30 -8.13 10.86
C ALA A 139 10.59 -7.76 12.33
N SER A 140 11.85 -7.86 12.76
CA SER A 140 12.31 -7.36 14.05
C SER A 140 12.39 -5.84 14.03
N MET A 141 11.71 -5.17 14.94
CA MET A 141 11.68 -3.71 15.00
C MET A 141 13.08 -3.12 15.23
N LYS A 142 13.91 -3.76 16.05
CA LYS A 142 15.29 -3.32 16.30
C LYS A 142 16.15 -3.45 15.04
N ALA A 143 16.12 -4.61 14.39
CA ALA A 143 16.85 -4.81 13.14
C ALA A 143 16.36 -3.88 12.01
N ALA A 144 15.04 -3.58 11.96
CA ALA A 144 14.50 -2.59 11.03
C ALA A 144 15.01 -1.17 11.35
N ALA A 145 15.12 -0.80 12.63
CA ALA A 145 15.69 0.49 13.04
C ALA A 145 17.19 0.61 12.67
N GLU A 146 17.95 -0.48 12.76
CA GLU A 146 19.33 -0.53 12.28
C GLU A 146 19.40 -0.32 10.76
N VAL A 147 18.48 -0.93 9.99
CA VAL A 147 18.37 -0.68 8.54
C VAL A 147 18.08 0.79 8.25
N VAL A 148 17.22 1.43 9.03
CA VAL A 148 16.92 2.88 8.89
C VAL A 148 18.18 3.74 9.08
N THR A 149 19.06 3.36 9.99
CA THR A 149 20.25 4.17 10.36
C THR A 149 21.49 3.83 9.54
N GLU A 150 21.65 2.58 9.10
CA GLU A 150 22.86 2.05 8.47
C GLU A 150 22.62 1.57 7.03
N GLY A 151 21.36 1.45 6.63
CA GLY A 151 20.96 0.97 5.32
C GLY A 151 21.28 1.94 4.19
N ARG A 152 20.86 1.55 2.99
CA ARG A 152 20.95 2.39 1.79
C ARG A 152 19.59 2.93 1.44
N ASP A 153 19.55 4.15 0.92
CA ASP A 153 18.33 4.72 0.36
C ASP A 153 17.88 3.87 -0.84
N TYR A 154 16.59 3.61 -0.89
CA TYR A 154 15.93 2.90 -1.97
C TYR A 154 14.80 3.78 -2.52
N SER A 155 14.79 3.97 -3.84
CA SER A 155 13.69 4.66 -4.51
C SER A 155 12.59 3.66 -4.85
N CYS A 156 11.34 4.03 -4.64
CA CYS A 156 10.20 3.24 -5.07
C CYS A 156 9.16 4.12 -5.72
N ASP A 157 8.35 3.52 -6.58
CA ASP A 157 7.24 4.19 -7.23
C ASP A 157 6.11 4.46 -6.24
N VAL A 158 5.47 5.60 -6.40
CA VAL A 158 4.30 6.01 -5.62
C VAL A 158 3.11 6.13 -6.56
N GLY A 159 2.07 5.37 -6.31
CA GLY A 159 0.81 5.46 -7.05
C GLY A 159 -0.05 6.61 -6.53
N THR A 160 -0.93 7.10 -7.40
CA THR A 160 -1.95 8.09 -7.01
C THR A 160 -3.32 7.60 -7.46
N LEU A 161 -4.25 7.50 -6.51
CA LEU A 161 -5.64 7.17 -6.74
C LEU A 161 -6.52 8.36 -6.38
N ASN A 162 -7.14 9.00 -7.37
CA ASN A 162 -8.02 10.17 -7.14
C ASN A 162 -7.37 11.30 -6.32
N GLY A 163 -6.06 11.49 -6.45
CA GLY A 163 -5.29 12.51 -5.73
C GLY A 163 -4.73 12.08 -4.37
N GLU A 164 -5.03 10.86 -3.92
CA GLU A 164 -4.42 10.25 -2.73
C GLU A 164 -3.26 9.34 -3.13
N SER A 165 -2.12 9.50 -2.49
CA SER A 165 -0.94 8.69 -2.78
C SER A 165 -0.96 7.37 -2.04
N PHE A 166 -0.42 6.31 -2.65
CA PHE A 166 -0.21 5.00 -2.02
C PHE A 166 1.08 4.36 -2.51
N VAL A 167 1.70 3.53 -1.68
CA VAL A 167 2.93 2.78 -2.03
C VAL A 167 2.71 1.28 -2.11
N TYR A 168 1.62 0.80 -1.54
CA TYR A 168 1.39 -0.63 -1.37
C TYR A 168 0.30 -1.16 -2.30
N ILE A 169 -0.95 -0.80 -2.06
CA ILE A 169 -2.11 -1.32 -2.79
C ILE A 169 -3.28 -0.36 -2.79
N ALA A 170 -3.96 -0.28 -3.93
CA ALA A 170 -5.34 0.18 -4.03
C ALA A 170 -6.20 -0.99 -4.52
N ALA A 171 -7.29 -1.31 -3.83
CA ALA A 171 -8.13 -2.44 -4.15
C ALA A 171 -9.62 -2.14 -3.93
N PHE A 172 -10.47 -2.86 -4.67
CA PHE A 172 -11.92 -2.81 -4.52
C PHE A 172 -12.54 -4.21 -4.63
N GLY A 173 -13.79 -4.32 -4.19
CA GLY A 173 -14.61 -5.51 -4.36
C GLY A 173 -14.52 -6.52 -3.23
N VAL A 174 -14.82 -7.77 -3.52
CA VAL A 174 -14.84 -8.86 -2.54
C VAL A 174 -13.50 -8.93 -1.84
N PHE A 175 -13.49 -9.05 -0.50
CA PHE A 175 -12.30 -9.12 0.37
C PHE A 175 -11.73 -7.78 0.85
N THR A 176 -12.19 -6.62 0.38
CA THR A 176 -11.71 -5.34 0.90
C THR A 176 -12.32 -4.99 2.26
N ASP A 177 -13.51 -5.51 2.57
CA ASP A 177 -14.21 -5.27 3.85
C ASP A 177 -13.73 -6.15 5.01
N VAL A 178 -12.78 -7.06 4.76
CA VAL A 178 -12.30 -7.98 5.79
C VAL A 178 -11.31 -7.29 6.69
N SER A 179 -11.75 -6.94 7.91
CA SER A 179 -10.88 -6.42 8.97
C SER A 179 -9.95 -7.54 9.47
N TYR A 180 -8.70 -7.52 9.02
CA TYR A 180 -7.66 -8.49 9.43
C TYR A 180 -7.20 -8.23 10.86
N GLN A 181 -7.86 -8.83 11.85
CA GLN A 181 -7.55 -8.59 13.27
C GLN A 181 -6.46 -9.50 13.83
N THR A 182 -6.10 -10.60 13.19
CA THR A 182 -5.09 -11.52 13.72
C THR A 182 -4.16 -12.12 12.66
N ARG A 183 -2.89 -12.39 13.04
CA ARG A 183 -1.90 -13.10 12.20
C ARG A 183 -2.36 -14.50 11.76
N GLN A 184 -3.30 -15.09 12.46
CA GLN A 184 -3.86 -16.41 12.17
C GLN A 184 -4.91 -16.32 11.06
N ASP A 185 -5.63 -15.19 10.98
CA ASP A 185 -6.57 -14.89 9.91
C ASP A 185 -5.84 -14.69 8.58
N LEU A 186 -4.65 -14.11 8.61
CA LEU A 186 -3.83 -13.85 7.43
C LEU A 186 -3.17 -15.10 6.83
N LYS A 187 -2.79 -16.09 7.63
CA LYS A 187 -2.32 -17.39 7.12
C LYS A 187 -3.39 -18.12 6.33
N ASN A 188 -4.64 -17.70 6.50
CA ASN A 188 -5.81 -18.25 5.89
C ASN A 188 -6.48 -17.31 4.88
N VAL A 189 -5.88 -16.19 4.42
CA VAL A 189 -6.61 -15.26 3.54
C VAL A 189 -6.99 -15.94 2.23
N LEU A 190 -6.12 -16.72 1.59
CA LEU A 190 -6.58 -17.59 0.48
C LEU A 190 -7.57 -18.65 0.96
N GLY A 191 -7.34 -19.27 2.10
CA GLY A 191 -8.32 -20.16 2.75
C GLY A 191 -9.56 -19.40 3.17
N HIS A 192 -9.45 -18.14 3.57
CA HIS A 192 -10.58 -17.29 3.93
C HIS A 192 -11.30 -16.75 2.69
N MET A 193 -10.56 -16.40 1.63
CA MET A 193 -11.12 -16.13 0.30
C MET A 193 -11.88 -17.37 -0.22
N ALA A 194 -11.27 -18.54 -0.14
CA ALA A 194 -11.91 -19.79 -0.45
C ALA A 194 -13.14 -20.04 0.43
N TYR A 195 -13.02 -19.83 1.74
CA TYR A 195 -14.10 -20.03 2.70
C TYR A 195 -15.24 -19.01 2.52
N VAL A 196 -14.95 -17.75 2.26
CA VAL A 196 -15.97 -16.73 1.97
C VAL A 196 -16.68 -17.06 0.67
N MET A 197 -15.96 -17.45 -0.36
CA MET A 197 -16.55 -17.86 -1.65
C MET A 197 -17.26 -19.22 -1.55
N GLU A 198 -16.79 -20.18 -0.76
CA GLU A 198 -17.45 -21.46 -0.51
C GLU A 198 -18.68 -21.29 0.40
N GLY A 199 -18.66 -20.31 1.30
CA GLY A 199 -19.79 -19.88 2.11
C GLY A 199 -20.90 -19.17 1.32
N MET A 200 -20.57 -18.58 0.17
CA MET A 200 -21.54 -18.00 -0.77
C MET A 200 -22.31 -19.13 -1.47
N LYS A 201 -23.45 -19.49 -0.91
CA LYS A 201 -24.29 -20.57 -1.43
C LYS A 201 -24.90 -20.29 -2.80
N LYS A 202 -24.81 -19.04 -3.28
CA LYS A 202 -25.31 -18.62 -4.59
C LYS A 202 -24.38 -17.56 -5.20
N LEU A 203 -24.06 -17.72 -6.46
CA LEU A 203 -23.32 -16.72 -7.24
C LEU A 203 -24.01 -15.36 -7.27
N SER A 204 -25.34 -15.33 -7.14
CA SER A 204 -26.15 -14.11 -7.08
C SER A 204 -25.93 -13.27 -5.82
N GLU A 205 -25.20 -13.78 -4.83
CA GLU A 205 -24.83 -13.05 -3.62
C GLU A 205 -23.48 -12.31 -3.78
N ILE A 206 -22.74 -12.60 -4.86
CA ILE A 206 -21.46 -11.94 -5.15
C ILE A 206 -21.77 -10.59 -5.78
N ARG A 207 -21.39 -9.51 -5.09
CA ARG A 207 -21.44 -8.17 -5.66
C ARG A 207 -20.41 -8.06 -6.77
N SER A 208 -20.86 -7.65 -7.95
CA SER A 208 -20.00 -7.35 -9.09
C SER A 208 -20.17 -5.89 -9.48
N TYR A 209 -19.17 -5.37 -10.18
CA TYR A 209 -19.12 -4.01 -10.69
C TYR A 209 -18.89 -4.09 -12.20
N HIS A 210 -19.84 -3.55 -12.97
CA HIS A 210 -19.62 -3.39 -14.41
C HIS A 210 -18.65 -2.24 -14.63
N MET A 211 -17.50 -2.51 -15.24
CA MET A 211 -16.44 -1.52 -15.37
C MET A 211 -15.88 -1.46 -16.76
N LYS A 212 -15.59 -0.23 -17.19
CA LYS A 212 -14.74 0.05 -18.33
C LYS A 212 -13.36 0.45 -17.82
N VAL A 213 -12.37 -0.37 -18.18
CA VAL A 213 -10.97 -0.21 -17.78
C VAL A 213 -10.16 0.19 -19.00
N VAL A 214 -9.45 1.31 -18.90
CA VAL A 214 -8.61 1.83 -19.99
C VAL A 214 -7.17 1.96 -19.49
N TYR A 215 -6.25 1.30 -20.18
CA TYR A 215 -4.82 1.41 -19.94
C TYR A 215 -4.07 1.34 -21.25
N ASP A 216 -3.01 2.13 -21.38
CA ASP A 216 -2.26 2.29 -22.62
C ASP A 216 -3.22 2.51 -23.81
N ASN A 217 -3.24 1.59 -24.78
CA ASN A 217 -4.15 1.60 -25.95
C ASN A 217 -5.23 0.52 -25.85
N THR A 218 -5.43 -0.07 -24.67
CA THR A 218 -6.35 -1.19 -24.44
C THR A 218 -7.57 -0.72 -23.68
N VAL A 219 -8.73 -1.20 -24.08
CA VAL A 219 -10.01 -1.03 -23.38
C VAL A 219 -10.57 -2.40 -23.03
N ILE A 220 -10.88 -2.60 -21.77
CA ILE A 220 -11.56 -3.78 -21.24
C ILE A 220 -12.91 -3.31 -20.71
N GLU A 221 -13.97 -4.04 -21.00
CA GLU A 221 -15.31 -3.80 -20.46
C GLU A 221 -15.89 -5.15 -20.02
N ASP A 222 -16.09 -5.32 -18.71
CA ASP A 222 -16.51 -6.60 -18.13
C ASP A 222 -17.11 -6.37 -16.74
N ASP A 223 -17.68 -7.44 -16.15
CA ASP A 223 -18.14 -7.46 -14.76
C ASP A 223 -17.06 -8.03 -13.86
N PHE A 224 -16.64 -7.25 -12.86
CA PHE A 224 -15.57 -7.62 -11.94
C PHE A 224 -16.08 -7.79 -10.52
N ILE A 225 -15.57 -8.78 -9.81
CA ILE A 225 -15.83 -9.00 -8.38
C ILE A 225 -14.72 -8.45 -7.50
N PHE A 226 -13.51 -8.30 -8.06
CA PHE A 226 -12.33 -7.82 -7.34
C PHE A 226 -11.36 -7.17 -8.31
N GLY A 227 -10.70 -6.12 -7.84
CA GLY A 227 -9.58 -5.52 -8.54
C GLY A 227 -8.55 -4.98 -7.55
N MET A 228 -7.27 -5.07 -7.94
CA MET A 228 -6.16 -4.45 -7.22
C MET A 228 -5.15 -3.85 -8.17
N VAL A 229 -4.55 -2.76 -7.72
CA VAL A 229 -3.38 -2.11 -8.29
C VAL A 229 -2.34 -2.06 -7.20
N THR A 230 -1.17 -2.62 -7.43
CA THR A 230 -0.17 -2.78 -6.36
C THR A 230 1.25 -2.61 -6.87
N ASN A 231 2.12 -2.12 -5.99
CA ASN A 231 3.57 -2.10 -6.15
C ASN A 231 4.17 -2.95 -5.03
N SER A 232 3.91 -4.27 -5.05
CA SER A 232 4.35 -5.15 -3.97
C SER A 232 4.44 -6.60 -4.44
N ILE A 233 5.46 -7.31 -3.99
CA ILE A 233 5.62 -8.76 -4.21
C ILE A 233 4.72 -9.61 -3.31
N SER A 234 4.03 -8.99 -2.35
CA SER A 234 3.15 -9.64 -1.38
C SER A 234 1.92 -8.78 -1.14
N VAL A 235 0.75 -9.40 -1.11
CA VAL A 235 -0.52 -8.75 -0.77
C VAL A 235 -1.27 -9.62 0.23
N GLY A 236 -1.68 -9.05 1.37
CA GLY A 236 -2.36 -9.77 2.44
C GLY A 236 -1.55 -10.94 3.01
N GLY A 237 -0.21 -10.86 3.02
CA GLY A 237 0.70 -11.94 3.43
C GLY A 237 0.96 -12.99 2.33
N PHE A 238 0.41 -12.83 1.13
CA PHE A 238 0.61 -13.76 0.01
C PHE A 238 1.68 -13.26 -0.94
N LYS A 239 2.75 -14.02 -1.04
CA LYS A 239 3.82 -13.76 -2.00
C LYS A 239 3.37 -14.18 -3.40
N ARG A 240 3.71 -13.37 -4.41
CA ARG A 240 3.53 -13.66 -5.84
C ARG A 240 2.09 -13.69 -6.37
N ILE A 241 1.11 -13.21 -5.61
CA ILE A 241 -0.24 -13.04 -6.14
C ILE A 241 -0.29 -11.94 -7.21
N THR A 242 0.68 -11.05 -7.19
CA THR A 242 0.82 -9.90 -8.09
C THR A 242 1.64 -10.19 -9.35
N GLY A 243 2.17 -11.42 -9.48
CA GLY A 243 3.01 -11.82 -10.61
C GLY A 243 4.41 -12.29 -10.21
N LYS A 244 5.20 -12.72 -11.20
CA LYS A 244 6.55 -13.31 -10.96
C LYS A 244 7.66 -12.26 -10.89
N TYR A 245 7.44 -11.08 -11.46
CA TYR A 245 8.47 -10.06 -11.67
C TYR A 245 7.90 -8.69 -11.29
N VAL A 246 7.83 -8.41 -9.99
CA VAL A 246 7.49 -7.10 -9.45
C VAL A 246 8.79 -6.36 -9.17
N GLU A 247 8.95 -5.20 -9.80
CA GLU A 247 10.02 -4.25 -9.53
C GLU A 247 9.38 -3.01 -8.93
N LEU A 248 9.92 -2.51 -7.81
CA LEU A 248 9.26 -1.44 -7.05
C LEU A 248 9.59 -0.03 -7.57
N ASP A 249 10.46 0.06 -8.61
CA ASP A 249 11.00 1.31 -9.17
C ASP A 249 11.04 1.32 -10.70
N ASP A 250 10.19 0.50 -11.36
CA ASP A 250 10.14 0.36 -12.82
C ASP A 250 9.13 1.33 -13.50
N GLY A 251 8.45 2.17 -12.71
CA GLY A 251 7.50 3.16 -13.20
C GLY A 251 6.13 2.60 -13.57
N VAL A 252 5.86 1.34 -13.23
CA VAL A 252 4.57 0.68 -13.50
C VAL A 252 4.07 -0.09 -12.28
N PHE A 253 2.76 -0.30 -12.23
CA PHE A 253 2.10 -1.07 -11.18
C PHE A 253 1.46 -2.32 -11.76
N GLU A 254 1.43 -3.38 -10.99
CA GLU A 254 0.71 -4.60 -11.30
C GLU A 254 -0.78 -4.40 -11.08
N VAL A 255 -1.56 -4.75 -12.09
CA VAL A 255 -3.02 -4.73 -12.05
C VAL A 255 -3.54 -6.15 -12.14
N THR A 256 -4.43 -6.52 -11.23
CA THR A 256 -5.17 -7.77 -11.27
C THR A 256 -6.65 -7.47 -11.15
N LEU A 257 -7.45 -7.92 -12.12
CA LEU A 257 -8.90 -7.80 -12.13
C LEU A 257 -9.50 -9.20 -12.24
N ILE A 258 -10.41 -9.56 -11.34
CA ILE A 258 -11.08 -10.87 -11.31
C ILE A 258 -12.50 -10.69 -11.81
N LYS A 259 -12.86 -11.43 -12.86
CA LYS A 259 -14.18 -11.41 -13.46
C LYS A 259 -15.24 -12.04 -12.56
N LEU A 260 -16.49 -11.66 -12.78
CA LEU A 260 -17.63 -12.35 -12.22
C LEU A 260 -17.72 -13.78 -12.78
N PRO A 261 -17.64 -14.82 -11.94
CA PRO A 261 -17.85 -16.19 -12.40
C PRO A 261 -19.32 -16.42 -12.77
N HIS A 262 -19.58 -17.08 -13.91
CA HIS A 262 -20.94 -17.39 -14.38
C HIS A 262 -21.49 -18.70 -13.79
N ASN A 263 -20.63 -19.55 -13.24
CA ASN A 263 -20.98 -20.84 -12.66
C ASN A 263 -19.97 -21.29 -11.59
N MET A 264 -20.32 -22.34 -10.85
CA MET A 264 -19.49 -22.86 -9.75
C MET A 264 -18.17 -23.46 -10.23
N ILE A 265 -18.09 -23.89 -11.49
CA ILE A 265 -16.83 -24.42 -12.06
C ILE A 265 -15.85 -23.28 -12.29
N GLU A 266 -16.31 -22.16 -12.83
CA GLU A 266 -15.49 -20.97 -13.01
C GLU A 266 -15.02 -20.42 -11.67
N LEU A 267 -15.91 -20.37 -10.67
CA LEU A 267 -15.55 -19.99 -9.30
C LEU A 267 -14.44 -20.88 -8.74
N SER A 268 -14.58 -22.22 -8.88
CA SER A 268 -13.56 -23.18 -8.47
C SER A 268 -12.23 -22.96 -9.20
N ASN A 269 -12.26 -22.64 -10.50
CA ASN A 269 -11.06 -22.38 -11.29
C ASN A 269 -10.36 -21.08 -10.86
N ILE A 270 -11.12 -20.03 -10.57
CA ILE A 270 -10.58 -18.79 -9.98
C ILE A 270 -9.88 -19.10 -8.65
N MET A 271 -10.54 -19.89 -7.79
CA MET A 271 -9.98 -20.27 -6.50
C MET A 271 -8.69 -21.07 -6.65
N ALA A 272 -8.67 -22.06 -7.53
CA ALA A 272 -7.48 -22.87 -7.81
C ALA A 272 -6.34 -21.98 -8.34
N ALA A 273 -6.62 -21.08 -9.27
CA ALA A 273 -5.63 -20.15 -9.82
C ALA A 273 -5.02 -19.24 -8.73
N LEU A 274 -5.83 -18.74 -7.80
CA LEU A 274 -5.36 -17.94 -6.68
C LEU A 274 -4.51 -18.75 -5.69
N VAL A 275 -4.88 -20.00 -5.41
CA VAL A 275 -4.14 -20.93 -4.54
C VAL A 275 -2.81 -21.35 -5.19
N ASP A 276 -2.86 -21.77 -6.45
CA ASP A 276 -1.71 -22.28 -7.18
C ASP A 276 -0.79 -21.13 -7.64
N ARG A 277 -1.23 -19.89 -7.47
CA ARG A 277 -0.51 -18.68 -7.91
C ARG A 277 -0.24 -18.70 -9.42
N ASP A 278 -1.14 -19.33 -10.15
CA ASP A 278 -1.12 -19.38 -11.60
C ASP A 278 -2.21 -18.43 -12.13
N ILE A 279 -1.77 -17.39 -12.85
CA ILE A 279 -2.67 -16.37 -13.37
C ILE A 279 -3.43 -16.95 -14.54
N ASN A 280 -4.69 -17.27 -14.33
CA ASN A 280 -5.58 -17.79 -15.38
C ASN A 280 -6.23 -16.63 -16.13
N THR A 281 -5.75 -16.35 -17.32
CA THR A 281 -6.22 -15.25 -18.18
C THR A 281 -7.68 -15.36 -18.64
N ASN A 282 -8.32 -16.53 -18.50
CA ASN A 282 -9.74 -16.69 -18.86
C ASN A 282 -10.67 -16.01 -17.85
N TYR A 283 -10.26 -15.95 -16.57
CA TYR A 283 -11.07 -15.43 -15.48
C TYR A 283 -10.48 -14.19 -14.83
N MET A 284 -9.27 -13.81 -15.24
CA MET A 284 -8.53 -12.68 -14.68
C MET A 284 -7.84 -11.90 -15.80
N TYR A 285 -7.79 -10.59 -15.61
CA TYR A 285 -6.88 -9.73 -16.36
C TYR A 285 -5.71 -9.38 -15.46
N CYS A 286 -4.49 -9.64 -15.92
CA CYS A 286 -3.28 -9.30 -15.22
C CYS A 286 -2.33 -8.62 -16.18
N PHE A 287 -1.93 -7.39 -15.85
CA PHE A 287 -1.05 -6.58 -16.68
C PHE A 287 -0.30 -5.56 -15.81
N LYS A 288 0.72 -4.92 -16.40
CA LYS A 288 1.41 -3.78 -15.82
C LYS A 288 1.07 -2.53 -16.59
N THR A 289 0.95 -1.41 -15.92
CA THR A 289 0.74 -0.12 -16.57
C THR A 289 1.19 1.04 -15.68
N ALA A 290 1.61 2.12 -16.31
CA ALA A 290 1.89 3.39 -15.65
C ALA A 290 0.63 4.27 -15.50
N ARG A 291 -0.47 3.93 -16.17
CA ARG A 291 -1.70 4.72 -16.14
C ARG A 291 -2.93 3.85 -16.35
N LEU A 292 -3.88 3.97 -15.44
CA LEU A 292 -5.13 3.23 -15.46
C LEU A 292 -6.32 4.17 -15.24
N THR A 293 -7.37 3.99 -16.02
CA THR A 293 -8.67 4.62 -15.76
C THR A 293 -9.71 3.52 -15.59
N ILE A 294 -10.46 3.57 -14.51
CA ILE A 294 -11.58 2.67 -14.25
C ILE A 294 -12.85 3.54 -14.15
N ASP A 295 -13.84 3.23 -14.98
CA ASP A 295 -15.17 3.83 -14.94
C ASP A 295 -16.16 2.73 -14.59
N SER A 296 -16.79 2.83 -13.42
CA SER A 296 -17.74 1.86 -12.90
C SER A 296 -19.19 2.33 -13.00
N GLY A 297 -19.42 3.59 -13.40
CA GLY A 297 -20.79 4.18 -13.44
C GLY A 297 -21.44 4.35 -12.06
N GLU A 298 -20.87 3.79 -10.99
CA GLU A 298 -21.28 3.90 -9.60
C GLU A 298 -20.09 4.09 -8.66
N ALA A 299 -20.32 4.53 -7.43
CA ALA A 299 -19.28 4.60 -6.41
C ALA A 299 -18.87 3.17 -5.94
N ILE A 300 -17.58 2.95 -5.87
CA ILE A 300 -16.98 1.68 -5.44
C ILE A 300 -16.43 1.85 -4.02
#